data_270d0221cb508ac92590248cdda5b731
#
_entry.id   270d0221cb508ac92590248cdda5b731
#
_cell.length_a   1.000
_cell.length_b   1.000
_cell.length_c   1.000
_cell.angle_alpha   90.00
_cell.angle_beta   90.00
_cell.angle_gamma   90.00
#
_symmetry.space_group_name_H-M   'P 1'
#
loop_
_entity.id
_entity.type
_entity.pdbx_description
1 polymer ?
#
loop_
_entity_poly.entity_id
_entity_poly.type
_entity_poly.pdbx_seq_one_letter_code
_entity_poly.pdbx_strand_id
1 'polypeptide(L)'
;WETQVRINDMLFKAFAPGMPTKIAASTKAMMAQAGFGIIDRENGEYHCNYEALAGGYGARATSDGPDAVQQHGQNTENAPVEEVESHFPMRVSRLSLIEDSEGPGKFRGGLGMRRDYHFPNDPATFTVLSDRDLVGPQGIFGGMAGRKAYYILNPDSSNEEQSELTSKCVVELKPGDTVSFQTPGGGGYGPPEERDPAAVLKDVVGGKINHQRARDLYGVVIDEETNEVDEPATNKARTELITSRNSN
;
A
#
# COMPACT_ATOMS: atom_id res chain seq x y z
N TRP A 1 -20.54 -0.18 -2.19
CA TRP A 1 -19.44 0.77 -2.41
C TRP A 1 -18.17 0.05 -2.83
N GLU A 2 -17.75 -1.01 -2.17
CA GLU A 2 -16.58 -1.81 -2.54
C GLU A 2 -16.63 -2.28 -4.00
N THR A 3 -17.76 -2.85 -4.42
CA THR A 3 -18.00 -3.28 -5.80
C THR A 3 -17.91 -2.12 -6.79
N GLN A 4 -18.40 -0.94 -6.44
CA GLN A 4 -18.37 0.23 -7.31
C GLN A 4 -16.94 0.67 -7.62
N VAL A 5 -16.08 0.78 -6.62
CA VAL A 5 -14.69 1.22 -6.84
C VAL A 5 -13.89 0.19 -7.64
N ARG A 6 -14.22 -1.09 -7.52
CA ARG A 6 -13.65 -2.16 -8.36
C ARG A 6 -14.11 -2.07 -9.80
N ILE A 7 -15.39 -1.82 -10.04
CA ILE A 7 -15.93 -1.63 -11.39
C ILE A 7 -15.27 -0.42 -12.05
N ASN A 8 -15.13 0.70 -11.34
CA ASN A 8 -14.45 1.88 -11.86
C ASN A 8 -12.99 1.58 -12.27
N ASP A 9 -12.26 0.87 -11.44
CA ASP A 9 -10.87 0.47 -11.72
C ASP A 9 -10.78 -0.44 -12.95
N MET A 10 -11.73 -1.37 -13.11
CA MET A 10 -11.85 -2.22 -14.31
C MET A 10 -12.16 -1.42 -15.57
N LEU A 11 -13.09 -0.47 -15.50
CA LEU A 11 -13.45 0.39 -16.63
C LEU A 11 -12.28 1.26 -17.05
N PHE A 12 -11.53 1.83 -16.11
CA PHE A 12 -10.33 2.59 -16.43
C PHE A 12 -9.30 1.72 -17.16
N LYS A 13 -9.05 0.51 -16.66
CA LYS A 13 -8.16 -0.42 -17.35
C LYS A 13 -8.64 -0.78 -18.76
N ALA A 14 -9.93 -0.97 -18.95
CA ALA A 14 -10.52 -1.27 -20.27
C ALA A 14 -10.39 -0.08 -21.24
N PHE A 15 -10.50 1.16 -20.76
CA PHE A 15 -10.36 2.37 -21.59
C PHE A 15 -8.91 2.79 -21.83
N ALA A 16 -7.95 2.27 -21.07
CA ALA A 16 -6.55 2.69 -21.15
C ALA A 16 -5.96 2.60 -22.59
N PRO A 17 -6.18 1.53 -23.39
CA PRO A 17 -5.66 1.48 -24.76
C PRO A 17 -6.15 2.60 -25.67
N GLY A 18 -7.41 3.04 -25.49
CA GLY A 18 -8.01 4.13 -26.28
C GLY A 18 -7.72 5.53 -25.77
N MET A 19 -7.33 5.63 -24.51
CA MET A 19 -7.08 6.92 -23.83
C MET A 19 -5.81 6.89 -22.96
N PRO A 20 -4.63 6.53 -23.53
CA PRO A 20 -3.43 6.24 -22.75
C PRO A 20 -3.00 7.40 -21.84
N THR A 21 -3.13 8.65 -22.29
CA THR A 21 -2.72 9.82 -21.51
C THR A 21 -3.76 10.32 -20.49
N LYS A 22 -4.95 9.74 -20.49
CA LYS A 22 -6.07 10.17 -19.64
C LYS A 22 -6.33 9.22 -18.46
N ILE A 23 -5.92 7.96 -18.60
CA ILE A 23 -6.22 6.90 -17.63
C ILE A 23 -4.99 6.66 -16.73
N ALA A 24 -5.24 6.55 -15.45
CA ALA A 24 -4.24 6.10 -14.47
C ALA A 24 -4.18 4.56 -14.40
N ALA A 25 -3.08 4.02 -13.95
CA ALA A 25 -2.97 2.62 -13.53
C ALA A 25 -3.92 2.33 -12.35
N SER A 26 -4.09 1.06 -12.01
CA SER A 26 -5.00 0.64 -10.94
C SER A 26 -4.63 1.27 -9.60
N THR A 27 -5.65 1.74 -8.87
CA THR A 27 -5.52 2.26 -7.51
C THR A 27 -5.66 1.13 -6.48
N LYS A 28 -5.61 1.45 -5.19
CA LYS A 28 -6.01 0.50 -4.15
C LYS A 28 -7.40 -0.11 -4.44
N ALA A 29 -8.31 0.66 -5.02
CA ALA A 29 -9.66 0.27 -5.47
C ALA A 29 -10.41 -0.64 -4.48
N MET A 30 -10.41 -0.24 -3.21
CA MET A 30 -11.10 -0.89 -2.12
C MET A 30 -11.43 0.14 -1.03
N MET A 31 -12.42 -0.13 -0.20
CA MET A 31 -12.77 0.74 0.92
C MET A 31 -11.72 0.70 2.03
N ALA A 32 -11.07 -0.44 2.21
CA ALA A 32 -10.12 -0.68 3.30
C ALA A 32 -10.73 -0.38 4.67
N GLN A 33 -11.86 -1.02 4.94
CA GLN A 33 -12.64 -0.78 6.16
C GLN A 33 -12.08 -1.58 7.33
N ALA A 34 -11.72 -0.87 8.40
CA ALA A 34 -11.38 -1.40 9.71
C ALA A 34 -12.48 -1.00 10.71
N GLY A 35 -13.20 -1.97 11.25
CA GLY A 35 -14.23 -1.75 12.25
C GLY A 35 -13.85 -2.38 13.58
N PHE A 36 -14.13 -1.69 14.68
CA PHE A 36 -13.82 -2.14 16.04
C PHE A 36 -15.03 -1.98 16.93
N GLY A 37 -15.35 -3.04 17.67
CA GLY A 37 -16.27 -3.01 18.80
C GLY A 37 -15.48 -3.32 20.08
N ILE A 38 -15.50 -2.43 21.06
CA ILE A 38 -14.71 -2.55 22.29
C ILE A 38 -15.64 -2.40 23.48
N ILE A 39 -15.51 -3.28 24.46
CA ILE A 39 -16.21 -3.15 25.76
C ILE A 39 -15.18 -2.72 26.77
N ASP A 40 -15.27 -1.47 27.21
CA ASP A 40 -14.47 -0.92 28.30
C ASP A 40 -14.83 -1.65 29.62
N ARG A 41 -13.85 -2.31 30.21
CA ARG A 41 -14.06 -3.11 31.43
C ARG A 41 -14.18 -2.25 32.69
N GLU A 42 -13.72 -1.01 32.68
CA GLU A 42 -13.76 -0.12 33.85
C GLU A 42 -15.18 0.43 34.07
N ASN A 43 -15.87 0.82 33.00
CA ASN A 43 -17.18 1.44 33.08
C ASN A 43 -18.31 0.65 32.42
N GLY A 44 -17.99 -0.40 31.65
CA GLY A 44 -18.94 -1.24 30.94
C GLY A 44 -19.50 -0.58 29.67
N GLU A 45 -18.93 0.52 29.21
CA GLU A 45 -19.37 1.19 27.99
C GLU A 45 -18.94 0.43 26.74
N TYR A 46 -19.83 0.43 25.73
CA TYR A 46 -19.52 -0.11 24.41
C TYR A 46 -19.09 0.99 23.47
N HIS A 47 -17.88 0.88 22.98
CA HIS A 47 -17.30 1.78 21.98
C HIS A 47 -17.30 1.13 20.61
N CYS A 48 -17.66 1.90 19.58
CA CYS A 48 -17.59 1.48 18.20
C CYS A 48 -16.77 2.48 17.41
N ASN A 49 -15.65 2.04 16.81
CA ASN A 49 -14.86 2.84 15.89
C ASN A 49 -14.86 2.20 14.49
N TYR A 50 -14.80 3.07 13.48
CA TYR A 50 -14.79 2.66 12.09
C TYR A 50 -13.91 3.61 11.28
N GLU A 51 -12.99 3.05 10.50
CA GLU A 51 -12.14 3.82 9.62
C GLU A 51 -12.11 3.21 8.21
N ALA A 52 -11.97 4.09 7.21
CA ALA A 52 -11.69 3.72 5.82
C ALA A 52 -10.29 4.21 5.46
N LEU A 53 -9.33 3.29 5.36
CA LEU A 53 -7.92 3.63 5.24
C LEU A 53 -7.52 4.02 3.82
N ALA A 54 -6.62 5.00 3.71
CA ALA A 54 -5.99 5.38 2.45
C ALA A 54 -5.04 4.29 1.92
N GLY A 55 -4.56 4.42 0.69
CA GLY A 55 -3.59 3.51 0.08
C GLY A 55 -2.97 4.11 -1.18
N GLY A 56 -2.21 3.32 -1.93
CA GLY A 56 -1.54 3.79 -3.13
C GLY A 56 -2.50 4.12 -4.27
N TYR A 57 -2.31 5.28 -4.91
CA TYR A 57 -2.98 5.62 -6.15
C TYR A 57 -2.17 5.15 -7.36
N GLY A 58 -2.83 4.80 -8.45
CA GLY A 58 -2.16 4.40 -9.70
C GLY A 58 -1.38 5.55 -10.34
N ALA A 59 -0.26 5.21 -10.96
CA ALA A 59 0.53 6.15 -11.74
C ALA A 59 -0.21 6.63 -12.99
N ARG A 60 0.20 7.80 -13.50
CA ARG A 60 -0.34 8.42 -14.71
C ARG A 60 0.73 8.52 -15.80
N ALA A 61 0.32 8.89 -16.99
CA ALA A 61 1.24 9.08 -18.13
C ALA A 61 2.33 10.15 -17.90
N THR A 62 2.15 11.05 -16.94
CA THR A 62 3.01 12.21 -16.70
C THR A 62 3.44 12.40 -15.26
N SER A 63 3.01 11.49 -14.35
CA SER A 63 3.30 11.65 -12.92
C SER A 63 3.18 10.35 -12.16
N ASP A 64 3.94 10.25 -11.08
CA ASP A 64 3.80 9.19 -10.09
C ASP A 64 2.41 9.20 -9.46
N GLY A 65 1.99 8.04 -8.97
CA GLY A 65 0.79 7.90 -8.13
C GLY A 65 1.05 8.51 -6.75
N PRO A 66 0.09 9.28 -6.20
CA PRO A 66 0.18 9.78 -4.83
C PRO A 66 0.22 8.65 -3.80
N ASP A 67 1.02 8.84 -2.75
CA ASP A 67 1.18 7.91 -1.65
C ASP A 67 0.03 8.07 -0.64
N ALA A 68 -0.50 6.98 -0.10
CA ALA A 68 -1.49 6.94 0.98
C ALA A 68 -2.65 7.94 0.82
N VAL A 69 -3.34 7.88 -0.32
CA VAL A 69 -4.54 8.71 -0.60
C VAL A 69 -5.77 7.84 -0.85
N GLN A 70 -6.93 8.46 -0.79
CA GLN A 70 -8.16 7.78 -1.20
C GLN A 70 -8.23 7.66 -2.72
N GLN A 71 -8.86 6.58 -3.21
CA GLN A 71 -9.05 6.37 -4.64
C GLN A 71 -10.21 7.21 -5.19
N HIS A 72 -10.39 7.16 -6.51
CA HIS A 72 -11.53 7.77 -7.19
C HIS A 72 -12.87 7.31 -6.58
N GLY A 73 -13.79 8.23 -6.42
CA GLY A 73 -15.10 7.97 -5.83
C GLY A 73 -15.11 7.92 -4.29
N GLN A 74 -14.00 8.20 -3.64
CA GLN A 74 -13.88 8.30 -2.20
C GLN A 74 -13.05 9.53 -1.80
N ASN A 75 -13.48 10.23 -0.76
CA ASN A 75 -12.81 11.41 -0.24
C ASN A 75 -12.97 11.44 1.29
N THR A 76 -12.47 10.40 1.95
CA THR A 76 -12.54 10.24 3.41
C THR A 76 -11.16 10.50 3.99
N GLU A 77 -11.09 11.22 5.08
CA GLU A 77 -9.90 11.39 5.91
C GLU A 77 -9.94 10.39 7.07
N ASN A 78 -8.78 9.98 7.55
CA ASN A 78 -8.68 9.19 8.78
C ASN A 78 -8.69 10.12 9.99
N ALA A 79 -9.27 9.66 11.09
CA ALA A 79 -9.21 10.39 12.34
C ALA A 79 -7.74 10.56 12.80
N PRO A 80 -7.37 11.72 13.36
CA PRO A 80 -6.07 11.91 14.02
C PRO A 80 -5.85 10.85 15.10
N VAL A 81 -4.60 10.46 15.29
CA VAL A 81 -4.23 9.42 16.27
C VAL A 81 -4.68 9.84 17.68
N GLU A 82 -4.48 11.10 18.01
CA GLU A 82 -4.84 11.67 19.30
C GLU A 82 -6.35 11.62 19.57
N GLU A 83 -7.17 11.82 18.54
CA GLU A 83 -8.62 11.72 18.67
C GLU A 83 -9.05 10.27 18.91
N VAL A 84 -8.48 9.33 18.14
CA VAL A 84 -8.74 7.89 18.33
C VAL A 84 -8.39 7.46 19.75
N GLU A 85 -7.19 7.80 20.23
CA GLU A 85 -6.69 7.39 21.54
C GLU A 85 -7.40 8.09 22.73
N SER A 86 -7.99 9.26 22.49
CA SER A 86 -8.74 9.98 23.54
C SER A 86 -10.18 9.52 23.70
N HIS A 87 -10.78 8.96 22.65
CA HIS A 87 -12.19 8.56 22.64
C HIS A 87 -12.42 7.06 22.74
N PHE A 88 -11.40 6.26 22.43
CA PHE A 88 -11.52 4.79 22.37
C PHE A 88 -10.44 4.13 23.24
N PRO A 89 -10.74 3.03 23.95
CA PRO A 89 -9.76 2.30 24.74
C PRO A 89 -8.82 1.45 23.86
N MET A 90 -8.18 2.08 22.89
CA MET A 90 -7.19 1.49 21.98
C MET A 90 -6.09 2.53 21.67
N ARG A 91 -4.97 2.06 21.14
CA ARG A 91 -3.84 2.90 20.70
C ARG A 91 -3.48 2.64 19.25
N VAL A 92 -3.04 3.67 18.55
CA VAL A 92 -2.44 3.54 17.22
C VAL A 92 -0.92 3.40 17.40
N SER A 93 -0.43 2.18 17.49
CA SER A 93 0.98 1.89 17.77
C SER A 93 1.91 2.16 16.57
N ARG A 94 1.35 2.22 15.35
CA ARG A 94 2.10 2.53 14.13
C ARG A 94 1.21 3.22 13.10
N LEU A 95 1.77 4.26 12.46
CA LEU A 95 1.22 4.87 11.26
C LEU A 95 2.38 5.22 10.34
N SER A 96 2.49 4.56 9.19
CA SER A 96 3.61 4.75 8.27
C SER A 96 3.23 4.43 6.83
N LEU A 97 3.97 4.97 5.87
CA LEU A 97 3.99 4.43 4.52
C LEU A 97 4.65 3.04 4.53
N ILE A 98 4.33 2.22 3.54
CA ILE A 98 4.93 0.90 3.37
C ILE A 98 5.97 1.02 2.26
N GLU A 99 7.25 0.89 2.64
CA GLU A 99 8.36 0.80 1.69
C GLU A 99 8.13 -0.35 0.72
N ASP A 100 8.56 -0.18 -0.54
CA ASP A 100 8.47 -1.20 -1.60
C ASP A 100 7.04 -1.64 -1.95
N SER A 101 6.03 -0.87 -1.58
CA SER A 101 4.64 -1.23 -1.87
C SER A 101 4.13 -0.69 -3.20
N GLU A 102 4.83 0.24 -3.82
CA GLU A 102 4.47 0.81 -5.12
C GLU A 102 4.48 -0.23 -6.24
N GLY A 103 3.72 0.01 -7.31
CA GLY A 103 3.90 -0.66 -8.59
C GLY A 103 5.02 0.02 -9.38
N PRO A 104 6.11 -0.69 -9.70
CA PRO A 104 7.19 -0.14 -10.51
C PRO A 104 6.73 0.30 -11.90
N GLY A 105 7.29 1.40 -12.40
CA GLY A 105 6.98 1.94 -13.73
C GLY A 105 7.88 3.13 -14.06
N LYS A 106 7.83 3.62 -15.30
CA LYS A 106 8.39 4.92 -15.68
C LYS A 106 7.88 6.01 -14.74
N PHE A 107 6.60 5.93 -14.42
CA PHE A 107 5.99 6.58 -13.27
C PHE A 107 5.52 5.50 -12.30
N ARG A 108 6.00 5.57 -11.05
CA ARG A 108 5.65 4.57 -10.03
C ARG A 108 4.24 4.78 -9.49
N GLY A 109 3.60 3.72 -9.07
CA GLY A 109 2.41 3.80 -8.25
C GLY A 109 2.69 4.45 -6.88
N GLY A 110 1.65 4.92 -6.22
CA GLY A 110 1.73 5.42 -4.86
C GLY A 110 1.97 4.30 -3.85
N LEU A 111 2.58 4.63 -2.73
CA LEU A 111 2.77 3.69 -1.62
C LEU A 111 1.47 3.45 -0.86
N GLY A 112 1.29 2.22 -0.37
CA GLY A 112 0.32 1.88 0.64
C GLY A 112 0.69 2.43 2.01
N MET A 113 -0.25 2.32 2.96
CA MET A 113 -0.01 2.68 4.36
C MET A 113 -0.21 1.50 5.29
N ARG A 114 0.49 1.52 6.41
CA ARG A 114 0.32 0.61 7.54
C ARG A 114 -0.22 1.41 8.72
N ARG A 115 -1.30 0.91 9.33
CA ARG A 115 -1.85 1.42 10.58
C ARG A 115 -2.09 0.25 11.52
N ASP A 116 -1.42 0.28 12.67
CA ASP A 116 -1.52 -0.77 13.66
C ASP A 116 -2.33 -0.26 14.86
N TYR A 117 -3.31 -1.05 15.29
CA TYR A 117 -4.18 -0.77 16.42
C TYR A 117 -3.90 -1.77 17.53
N HIS A 118 -3.53 -1.25 18.69
CA HIS A 118 -3.21 -2.02 19.89
C HIS A 118 -4.31 -1.88 20.94
N PHE A 119 -4.70 -2.99 21.56
CA PHE A 119 -5.75 -3.10 22.58
C PHE A 119 -5.13 -3.46 23.93
N PRO A 120 -4.66 -2.50 24.74
CA PRO A 120 -3.82 -2.81 25.91
C PRO A 120 -4.59 -3.53 27.02
N ASN A 121 -5.84 -3.16 27.28
CA ASN A 121 -6.56 -3.59 28.49
C ASN A 121 -7.85 -4.35 28.19
N ASP A 122 -8.52 -4.04 27.09
CA ASP A 122 -9.88 -4.48 26.82
C ASP A 122 -9.95 -5.45 25.65
N PRO A 123 -10.86 -6.44 25.71
CA PRO A 123 -11.15 -7.27 24.55
C PRO A 123 -11.88 -6.46 23.49
N ALA A 124 -11.66 -6.78 22.25
CA ALA A 124 -12.30 -6.09 21.14
C ALA A 124 -12.73 -7.09 20.06
N THR A 125 -13.74 -6.72 19.29
CA THR A 125 -14.06 -7.38 18.03
C THR A 125 -13.49 -6.56 16.90
N PHE A 126 -12.64 -7.13 16.07
CA PHE A 126 -12.08 -6.51 14.87
C PHE A 126 -12.76 -7.04 13.61
N THR A 127 -13.22 -6.14 12.78
CA THR A 127 -13.85 -6.48 11.50
C THR A 127 -13.05 -5.91 10.35
N VAL A 128 -12.67 -6.76 9.40
CA VAL A 128 -12.11 -6.36 8.11
C VAL A 128 -13.20 -6.49 7.05
N LEU A 129 -13.47 -5.41 6.34
CA LEU A 129 -14.25 -5.43 5.10
C LEU A 129 -13.45 -4.71 4.02
N SER A 130 -12.74 -5.48 3.23
CA SER A 130 -11.75 -4.98 2.30
C SER A 130 -11.54 -5.93 1.12
N ASP A 131 -10.48 -5.72 0.34
CA ASP A 131 -10.12 -6.52 -0.85
C ASP A 131 -8.61 -6.42 -1.10
N ARG A 132 -8.11 -6.85 -2.27
CA ARG A 132 -6.70 -6.77 -2.69
C ARG A 132 -5.72 -7.66 -1.90
N ASP A 133 -6.20 -8.59 -1.14
CA ASP A 133 -5.38 -9.59 -0.44
C ASP A 133 -4.85 -10.70 -1.37
N LEU A 134 -5.53 -10.95 -2.49
CA LEU A 134 -5.11 -11.95 -3.49
C LEU A 134 -4.33 -11.33 -4.64
N VAL A 135 -4.79 -10.20 -5.18
CA VAL A 135 -4.22 -9.55 -6.37
C VAL A 135 -4.02 -8.07 -6.11
N GLY A 136 -2.77 -7.61 -6.18
CA GLY A 136 -2.42 -6.18 -6.07
C GLY A 136 -2.97 -5.32 -7.22
N PRO A 137 -2.98 -3.99 -7.06
CA PRO A 137 -3.36 -3.07 -8.13
C PRO A 137 -2.44 -3.20 -9.34
N GLN A 138 -3.03 -3.39 -10.52
CA GLN A 138 -2.30 -3.68 -11.74
C GLN A 138 -1.69 -2.41 -12.36
N GLY A 139 -0.47 -2.53 -12.89
CA GLY A 139 0.12 -1.53 -13.76
C GLY A 139 -0.45 -1.56 -15.18
N ILE A 140 -0.11 -0.54 -15.96
CA ILE A 140 -0.48 -0.42 -17.39
C ILE A 140 0.71 0.01 -18.24
N PHE A 141 0.65 -0.32 -19.53
CA PHE A 141 1.68 0.02 -20.54
C PHE A 141 3.11 -0.39 -20.17
N GLY A 142 3.28 -1.57 -19.59
CA GLY A 142 4.58 -2.08 -19.13
C GLY A 142 4.91 -1.79 -17.69
N GLY A 143 4.08 -1.02 -16.98
CA GLY A 143 4.18 -0.84 -15.54
C GLY A 143 3.76 -2.10 -14.79
N MET A 144 4.32 -2.29 -13.60
CA MET A 144 4.11 -3.47 -12.76
C MET A 144 3.00 -3.23 -11.73
N ALA A 145 2.52 -4.34 -11.15
CA ALA A 145 1.53 -4.27 -10.07
C ALA A 145 2.14 -3.73 -8.77
N GLY A 146 1.33 -3.00 -8.01
CA GLY A 146 1.65 -2.66 -6.63
C GLY A 146 1.50 -3.85 -5.68
N ARG A 147 2.06 -3.73 -4.48
CA ARG A 147 1.94 -4.72 -3.40
C ARG A 147 0.47 -4.92 -3.05
N LYS A 148 0.07 -6.16 -2.78
CA LYS A 148 -1.25 -6.50 -2.27
C LYS A 148 -1.48 -6.01 -0.83
N ALA A 149 -2.73 -6.02 -0.37
CA ALA A 149 -3.09 -5.73 1.02
C ALA A 149 -2.74 -6.91 1.94
N TYR A 150 -2.48 -6.60 3.22
CA TYR A 150 -2.29 -7.57 4.29
C TYR A 150 -3.02 -7.12 5.56
N TYR A 151 -3.58 -8.07 6.27
CA TYR A 151 -4.24 -7.89 7.56
C TYR A 151 -3.63 -8.89 8.52
N ILE A 152 -2.96 -8.43 9.56
CA ILE A 152 -2.13 -9.28 10.39
C ILE A 152 -2.49 -9.09 11.86
N LEU A 153 -2.83 -10.18 12.52
CA LEU A 153 -2.94 -10.21 13.98
C LEU A 153 -1.54 -10.40 14.57
N ASN A 154 -1.18 -9.60 15.55
CA ASN A 154 0.10 -9.61 16.27
C ASN A 154 1.34 -9.60 15.35
N PRO A 155 1.49 -8.56 14.49
CA PRO A 155 2.45 -8.55 13.36
C PRO A 155 3.92 -8.70 13.76
N ASP A 156 4.29 -8.30 14.95
CA ASP A 156 5.68 -8.29 15.42
C ASP A 156 5.93 -9.35 16.52
N SER A 157 5.00 -10.29 16.71
CA SER A 157 5.10 -11.37 17.68
C SER A 157 5.77 -12.62 17.12
N SER A 158 6.00 -13.63 17.97
CA SER A 158 6.45 -14.96 17.54
C SER A 158 5.50 -15.57 16.51
N ASN A 159 6.02 -16.47 15.66
CA ASN A 159 5.21 -17.11 14.59
C ASN A 159 3.94 -17.81 15.08
N GLU A 160 3.87 -18.20 16.35
CA GLU A 160 2.69 -18.86 16.94
C GLU A 160 1.55 -17.89 17.25
N GLU A 161 1.86 -16.62 17.52
CA GLU A 161 0.88 -15.57 17.83
C GLU A 161 0.51 -14.74 16.60
N GLN A 162 1.38 -14.68 15.60
CA GLN A 162 1.14 -13.97 14.37
C GLN A 162 0.23 -14.75 13.44
N SER A 163 -0.82 -14.10 12.92
CA SER A 163 -1.76 -14.70 11.97
C SER A 163 -2.13 -13.74 10.86
N GLU A 164 -2.04 -14.18 9.59
CA GLU A 164 -2.58 -13.43 8.45
C GLU A 164 -4.10 -13.65 8.37
N LEU A 165 -4.83 -12.55 8.35
CA LEU A 165 -6.29 -12.52 8.28
C LEU A 165 -6.74 -12.35 6.83
N THR A 166 -7.97 -12.74 6.54
CA THR A 166 -8.58 -12.53 5.22
C THR A 166 -9.16 -11.13 5.10
N SER A 167 -9.38 -10.69 3.86
CA SER A 167 -9.97 -9.36 3.56
C SER A 167 -11.43 -9.20 4.01
N LYS A 168 -12.08 -10.28 4.41
CA LYS A 168 -13.45 -10.30 4.95
C LYS A 168 -13.51 -11.25 6.12
N CYS A 169 -13.32 -10.70 7.31
CA CYS A 169 -13.36 -11.49 8.54
C CYS A 169 -13.82 -10.67 9.74
N VAL A 170 -14.21 -11.38 10.76
CA VAL A 170 -14.47 -10.87 12.12
C VAL A 170 -13.59 -11.69 13.06
N VAL A 171 -12.83 -11.00 13.90
CA VAL A 171 -11.86 -11.63 14.83
C VAL A 171 -12.07 -11.06 16.22
N GLU A 172 -12.15 -11.97 17.20
CA GLU A 172 -12.15 -11.59 18.62
C GLU A 172 -10.71 -11.36 19.09
N LEU A 173 -10.44 -10.18 19.63
CA LEU A 173 -9.15 -9.76 20.15
C LEU A 173 -9.12 -9.87 21.67
N LYS A 174 -7.98 -10.26 22.19
CA LYS A 174 -7.68 -10.30 23.62
C LYS A 174 -6.96 -9.04 24.05
N PRO A 175 -7.01 -8.67 25.34
CA PRO A 175 -6.13 -7.65 25.88
C PRO A 175 -4.66 -7.95 25.54
N GLY A 176 -3.94 -6.93 25.05
CA GLY A 176 -2.57 -7.04 24.57
C GLY A 176 -2.42 -7.31 23.07
N ASP A 177 -3.49 -7.72 22.37
CA ASP A 177 -3.41 -7.95 20.93
C ASP A 177 -3.21 -6.65 20.14
N THR A 178 -2.57 -6.79 18.98
CA THR A 178 -2.37 -5.73 17.99
C THR A 178 -2.86 -6.22 16.62
N VAL A 179 -3.60 -5.41 15.90
CA VAL A 179 -3.95 -5.70 14.51
C VAL A 179 -3.28 -4.70 13.58
N SER A 180 -2.63 -5.22 12.54
CA SER A 180 -1.99 -4.43 11.50
C SER A 180 -2.85 -4.42 10.25
N PHE A 181 -3.28 -3.24 9.83
CA PHE A 181 -3.98 -3.03 8.57
C PHE A 181 -3.01 -2.40 7.56
N GLN A 182 -2.66 -3.16 6.53
CA GLN A 182 -1.69 -2.76 5.51
C GLN A 182 -2.38 -2.65 4.16
N THR A 183 -2.56 -1.43 3.68
CA THR A 183 -3.20 -1.17 2.40
C THR A 183 -2.24 -1.38 1.22
N PRO A 184 -2.76 -1.68 0.02
CA PRO A 184 -1.91 -1.93 -1.15
C PRO A 184 -1.29 -0.65 -1.68
N GLY A 185 -0.20 -0.80 -2.43
CA GLY A 185 0.32 0.25 -3.31
C GLY A 185 -0.53 0.41 -4.56
N GLY A 186 -0.30 1.48 -5.33
CA GLY A 186 -0.89 1.68 -6.66
C GLY A 186 -0.09 0.98 -7.76
N GLY A 187 -0.72 0.75 -8.92
CA GLY A 187 -0.03 0.22 -10.09
C GLY A 187 0.89 1.24 -10.77
N GLY A 188 1.98 0.78 -11.40
CA GLY A 188 2.91 1.60 -12.18
C GLY A 188 2.41 1.90 -13.59
N TYR A 189 2.96 2.93 -14.22
CA TYR A 189 2.70 3.32 -15.60
C TYR A 189 3.98 3.33 -16.43
N GLY A 190 3.99 2.61 -17.55
CA GLY A 190 5.14 2.48 -18.44
C GLY A 190 6.27 1.61 -17.87
N PRO A 191 7.25 1.24 -18.69
CA PRO A 191 8.33 0.35 -18.26
C PRO A 191 9.18 0.96 -17.14
N PRO A 192 9.48 0.24 -16.04
CA PRO A 192 10.28 0.78 -14.94
C PRO A 192 11.71 1.18 -15.31
N GLU A 193 12.31 0.49 -16.28
CA GLU A 193 13.64 0.81 -16.79
C GLU A 193 13.71 2.15 -17.54
N GLU A 194 12.57 2.74 -17.89
CA GLU A 194 12.48 4.09 -18.45
C GLU A 194 12.38 5.19 -17.38
N ARG A 195 12.26 4.83 -16.08
CA ARG A 195 12.22 5.82 -15.01
C ARG A 195 13.55 6.56 -14.91
N ASP A 196 13.49 7.89 -14.76
CA ASP A 196 14.66 8.72 -14.53
C ASP A 196 15.47 8.20 -13.33
N PRO A 197 16.78 7.90 -13.48
CA PRO A 197 17.63 7.45 -12.38
C PRO A 197 17.64 8.41 -11.19
N ALA A 198 17.58 9.72 -11.44
CA ALA A 198 17.49 10.72 -10.38
C ALA A 198 16.18 10.63 -9.58
N ALA A 199 15.07 10.27 -10.24
CA ALA A 199 13.81 10.03 -9.56
C ALA A 199 13.85 8.75 -8.72
N VAL A 200 14.53 7.69 -9.20
CA VAL A 200 14.74 6.45 -8.42
C VAL A 200 15.60 6.73 -7.19
N LEU A 201 16.71 7.47 -7.35
CA LEU A 201 17.56 7.89 -6.23
C LEU A 201 16.76 8.68 -5.19
N LYS A 202 15.93 9.62 -5.63
CA LYS A 202 15.05 10.39 -4.73
C LYS A 202 14.10 9.50 -3.95
N ASP A 203 13.55 8.45 -4.58
CA ASP A 203 12.66 7.50 -3.90
C ASP A 203 13.42 6.65 -2.88
N VAL A 204 14.67 6.24 -3.17
CA VAL A 204 15.53 5.50 -2.23
C VAL A 204 15.90 6.36 -1.03
N VAL A 205 16.41 7.57 -1.25
CA VAL A 205 16.78 8.51 -0.18
C VAL A 205 15.55 8.90 0.67
N GLY A 206 14.37 8.95 0.03
CA GLY A 206 13.10 9.21 0.71
C GLY A 206 12.50 8.01 1.44
N GLY A 207 13.17 6.85 1.47
CA GLY A 207 12.70 5.63 2.13
C GLY A 207 11.41 5.05 1.51
N LYS A 208 11.18 5.31 0.22
CA LYS A 208 10.01 4.81 -0.51
C LYS A 208 10.25 3.45 -1.13
N ILE A 209 11.46 3.22 -1.62
CA ILE A 209 11.96 1.96 -2.15
C ILE A 209 13.36 1.71 -1.60
N ASN A 210 13.76 0.45 -1.47
CA ASN A 210 15.11 0.11 -1.06
C ASN A 210 16.08 -0.01 -2.25
N HIS A 211 17.39 -0.08 -1.97
CA HIS A 211 18.45 -0.19 -2.99
C HIS A 211 18.30 -1.44 -3.87
N GLN A 212 17.92 -2.57 -3.25
CA GLN A 212 17.71 -3.83 -3.99
C GLN A 212 16.59 -3.69 -5.02
N ARG A 213 15.46 -3.06 -4.63
CA ARG A 213 14.33 -2.81 -5.52
C ARG A 213 14.68 -1.83 -6.64
N ALA A 214 15.45 -0.78 -6.34
CA ALA A 214 15.97 0.17 -7.34
C ALA A 214 16.78 -0.58 -8.41
N ARG A 215 17.64 -1.49 -8.00
CA ARG A 215 18.45 -2.31 -8.90
C ARG A 215 17.63 -3.31 -9.69
N ASP A 216 16.82 -4.14 -9.02
CA ASP A 216 16.18 -5.30 -9.62
C ASP A 216 15.02 -4.95 -10.54
N LEU A 217 14.28 -3.88 -10.23
CA LEU A 217 13.06 -3.53 -10.95
C LEU A 217 13.23 -2.30 -11.85
N TYR A 218 14.08 -1.35 -11.47
CA TYR A 218 14.32 -0.12 -12.25
C TYR A 218 15.65 -0.14 -12.99
N GLY A 219 16.53 -1.11 -12.68
CA GLY A 219 17.86 -1.21 -13.23
C GLY A 219 18.76 -0.03 -12.84
N VAL A 220 18.52 0.59 -11.68
CA VAL A 220 19.31 1.72 -11.18
C VAL A 220 20.20 1.24 -10.03
N VAL A 221 21.50 1.35 -10.24
CA VAL A 221 22.51 1.01 -9.25
C VAL A 221 22.91 2.28 -8.50
N ILE A 222 22.75 2.27 -7.20
CA ILE A 222 23.04 3.39 -6.31
C ILE A 222 24.11 2.92 -5.32
N ASP A 223 25.14 3.71 -5.16
CA ASP A 223 26.17 3.50 -4.15
C ASP A 223 25.59 3.81 -2.77
N GLU A 224 25.66 2.85 -1.86
CA GLU A 224 25.04 2.95 -0.52
C GLU A 224 25.79 3.90 0.43
N GLU A 225 27.09 4.17 0.17
CA GLU A 225 27.90 5.05 1.01
C GLU A 225 27.73 6.52 0.59
N THR A 226 27.75 6.76 -0.73
CA THR A 226 27.68 8.12 -1.28
C THR A 226 26.27 8.61 -1.61
N ASN A 227 25.29 7.67 -1.75
CA ASN A 227 23.96 7.94 -2.28
C ASN A 227 24.01 8.60 -3.68
N GLU A 228 24.90 8.12 -4.53
CA GLU A 228 25.02 8.56 -5.91
C GLU A 228 24.67 7.43 -6.87
N VAL A 229 24.17 7.79 -8.06
CA VAL A 229 23.86 6.80 -9.12
C VAL A 229 25.17 6.39 -9.79
N ASP A 230 25.45 5.09 -9.84
CA ASP A 230 26.49 4.51 -10.69
C ASP A 230 25.96 4.39 -12.13
N GLU A 231 26.27 5.39 -12.97
CA GLU A 231 25.79 5.44 -14.34
C GLU A 231 26.26 4.25 -15.21
N PRO A 232 27.53 3.82 -15.19
CA PRO A 232 27.99 2.65 -15.94
C PRO A 232 27.26 1.35 -15.51
N ALA A 233 27.14 1.12 -14.23
CA ALA A 233 26.45 -0.07 -13.69
C ALA A 233 24.95 -0.02 -13.99
N THR A 234 24.32 1.16 -13.90
CA THR A 234 22.92 1.40 -14.26
C THR A 234 22.64 1.07 -15.73
N ASN A 235 23.47 1.55 -16.65
CA ASN A 235 23.31 1.28 -18.07
C ASN A 235 23.41 -0.22 -18.39
N LYS A 236 24.33 -0.93 -17.73
CA LYS A 236 24.45 -2.38 -17.84
C LYS A 236 23.22 -3.10 -17.30
N ALA A 237 22.78 -2.77 -16.08
CA ALA A 237 21.62 -3.40 -15.44
C ALA A 237 20.33 -3.21 -16.28
N ARG A 238 20.10 -2.03 -16.84
CA ARG A 238 18.96 -1.76 -17.72
C ARG A 238 18.99 -2.57 -18.99
N THR A 239 20.16 -2.72 -19.61
CA THR A 239 20.32 -3.55 -20.82
C THR A 239 19.97 -5.00 -20.52
N GLU A 240 20.38 -5.52 -19.38
CA GLU A 240 20.07 -6.87 -18.95
C GLU A 240 18.56 -7.05 -18.68
N LEU A 241 17.92 -6.10 -18.02
CA LEU A 241 16.46 -6.12 -17.77
C LEU A 241 15.65 -6.11 -19.07
N ILE A 242 16.00 -5.24 -20.02
CA ILE A 242 15.32 -5.17 -21.33
C ILE A 242 15.49 -6.49 -22.11
N THR A 243 16.69 -7.05 -22.09
CA THR A 243 16.97 -8.32 -22.78
C THR A 243 16.16 -9.46 -22.18
N SER A 244 16.09 -9.56 -20.87
CA SER A 244 15.34 -10.61 -20.17
C SER A 244 13.82 -10.53 -20.44
N ARG A 245 13.26 -9.32 -20.53
CA ARG A 245 11.84 -9.11 -20.86
C ARG A 245 11.47 -9.49 -22.28
N ASN A 246 12.38 -9.26 -23.23
CA ASN A 246 12.15 -9.61 -24.64
C ASN A 246 12.29 -11.12 -24.92
N SER A 247 12.81 -11.87 -23.95
CA SER A 247 13.03 -13.33 -24.06
C SER A 247 11.89 -14.17 -23.45
N ASN A 248 10.93 -13.54 -22.77
CA ASN A 248 9.74 -14.13 -22.16
C ASN A 248 8.48 -13.72 -22.92
#